data_630cc24a8b10368650914bf6f095918d
#
_entry.id   630cc24a8b10368650914bf6f095918d
#
_cell.length_a   1.000
_cell.length_b   1.000
_cell.length_c   1.000
_cell.angle_alpha   90.00
_cell.angle_beta   90.00
_cell.angle_gamma   90.00
#
_symmetry.space_group_name_H-M   'P 1'
#
loop_
_entity.id
_entity.type
_entity.pdbx_description
1 polymer ?
#
loop_
_entity_poly.entity_id
_entity_poly.type
_entity_poly.pdbx_seq_one_letter_code
_entity_poly.pdbx_strand_id
1 'polypeptide(L)'
;MAYILLVEDDNDLRAMLKSSLEKNRYTVIEASNGREALQKFKPLLTDLVITDLLMPEQDGIGLIMEIKKIKPEVKVIAISGGGKAGPSNYLSIAETLGADAVFAKPFSLTSFIEKVSSIIG
;
A
#
# COMPACT_ATOMS: atom_id res chain seq x y z
N MET A 1 -2.06 -11.29 -14.98
CA MET A 1 -0.92 -10.72 -14.23
C MET A 1 -1.41 -9.52 -13.43
N ALA A 2 -1.15 -9.49 -12.15
CA ALA A 2 -1.67 -8.43 -11.30
C ALA A 2 -0.71 -7.23 -11.26
N TYR A 3 -1.29 -6.04 -11.26
CA TYR A 3 -0.58 -4.76 -11.18
C TYR A 3 -0.75 -4.17 -9.79
N ILE A 4 0.38 -3.80 -9.18
CA ILE A 4 0.42 -3.25 -7.84
C ILE A 4 1.02 -1.85 -7.88
N LEU A 5 0.35 -0.89 -7.26
CA LEU A 5 0.92 0.43 -6.99
C LEU A 5 1.49 0.40 -5.58
N LEU A 6 2.79 0.53 -5.46
CA LEU A 6 3.51 0.45 -4.20
C LEU A 6 3.97 1.84 -3.79
N VAL A 7 3.44 2.34 -2.68
CA VAL A 7 3.67 3.70 -2.20
C VAL A 7 4.42 3.65 -0.87
N GLU A 8 5.68 4.05 -0.88
CA GLU A 8 6.54 4.01 0.30
C GLU A 8 7.65 5.03 0.13
N ASP A 9 7.84 5.90 1.13
CA ASP A 9 8.87 6.95 1.05
C ASP A 9 10.27 6.44 1.42
N ASP A 10 10.36 5.35 2.18
CA ASP A 10 11.65 4.72 2.49
C ASP A 10 12.14 3.98 1.26
N ASN A 11 13.22 4.48 0.66
CA ASN A 11 13.75 3.92 -0.59
C ASN A 11 14.20 2.46 -0.45
N ASP A 12 14.80 2.11 0.68
CA ASP A 12 15.31 0.75 0.90
C ASP A 12 14.16 -0.25 1.08
N LEU A 13 13.16 0.13 1.88
CA LEU A 13 11.99 -0.71 2.09
C LEU A 13 11.22 -0.87 0.78
N ARG A 14 11.03 0.23 0.05
CA ARG A 14 10.31 0.18 -1.23
C ARG A 14 11.02 -0.75 -2.21
N ALA A 15 12.34 -0.67 -2.32
CA ALA A 15 13.11 -1.53 -3.21
C ALA A 15 13.00 -3.00 -2.81
N MET A 16 13.04 -3.29 -1.51
CA MET A 16 12.92 -4.65 -0.99
C MET A 16 11.54 -5.23 -1.32
N LEU A 17 10.49 -4.47 -1.04
CA LEU A 17 9.12 -4.92 -1.30
C LEU A 17 8.88 -5.12 -2.80
N LYS A 18 9.34 -4.19 -3.63
CA LYS A 18 9.22 -4.31 -5.08
C LYS A 18 9.89 -5.57 -5.58
N SER A 19 11.14 -5.81 -5.15
CA SER A 19 11.88 -6.99 -5.56
C SER A 19 11.15 -8.28 -5.20
N SER A 20 10.63 -8.36 -3.97
CA SER A 20 9.90 -9.53 -3.52
C SER A 20 8.60 -9.75 -4.27
N LEU A 21 7.87 -8.68 -4.54
CA LEU A 21 6.63 -8.76 -5.29
C LEU A 21 6.88 -9.19 -6.72
N GLU A 22 7.91 -8.64 -7.36
CA GLU A 22 8.25 -9.01 -8.74
C GLU A 22 8.70 -10.46 -8.84
N LYS A 23 9.38 -10.99 -7.83
CA LYS A 23 9.74 -12.41 -7.79
C LYS A 23 8.51 -13.31 -7.74
N ASN A 24 7.40 -12.78 -7.23
CA ASN A 24 6.14 -13.50 -7.18
C ASN A 24 5.24 -13.18 -8.38
N ARG A 25 5.84 -12.62 -9.43
CA ARG A 25 5.20 -12.38 -10.73
C ARG A 25 4.18 -11.25 -10.75
N TYR A 26 4.26 -10.33 -9.81
CA TYR A 26 3.44 -9.12 -9.86
C TYR A 26 4.19 -8.02 -10.61
N THR A 27 3.44 -7.18 -11.31
CA THR A 27 4.00 -5.98 -11.93
C THR A 27 3.83 -4.84 -10.94
N VAL A 28 4.93 -4.17 -10.61
CA VAL A 28 4.94 -3.15 -9.56
C VAL A 28 5.27 -1.77 -10.15
N ILE A 29 4.40 -0.82 -9.85
CA ILE A 29 4.63 0.60 -10.15
C ILE A 29 4.94 1.26 -8.81
N GLU A 30 6.04 2.00 -8.74
CA GLU A 30 6.50 2.64 -7.51
C GLU A 30 6.07 4.08 -7.41
N ALA A 31 5.79 4.51 -6.19
CA ALA A 31 5.62 5.91 -5.86
C ALA A 31 6.24 6.18 -4.49
N SER A 32 6.86 7.34 -4.33
CA SER A 32 7.53 7.69 -3.07
C SER A 32 6.65 8.53 -2.14
N ASN A 33 5.52 8.99 -2.61
CA ASN A 33 4.57 9.76 -1.81
C ASN A 33 3.18 9.68 -2.43
N GLY A 34 2.18 10.21 -1.71
CA GLY A 34 0.79 10.13 -2.14
C GLY A 34 0.49 10.91 -3.42
N ARG A 35 1.16 12.05 -3.61
CA ARG A 35 0.97 12.84 -4.83
C ARG A 35 1.43 12.07 -6.06
N GLU A 36 2.62 11.51 -5.99
CA GLU A 36 3.16 10.70 -7.08
C GLU A 36 2.26 9.49 -7.33
N ALA A 37 1.76 8.87 -6.26
CA ALA A 37 0.87 7.73 -6.36
C ALA A 37 -0.40 8.06 -7.15
N LEU A 38 -1.01 9.21 -6.86
CA LEU A 38 -2.21 9.63 -7.59
C LEU A 38 -1.94 9.86 -9.06
N GLN A 39 -0.77 10.40 -9.39
CA GLN A 39 -0.37 10.60 -10.78
C GLN A 39 -0.18 9.29 -11.52
N LYS A 40 0.29 8.27 -10.81
CA LYS A 40 0.60 6.95 -11.40
C LYS A 40 -0.55 5.95 -11.29
N PHE A 41 -1.57 6.26 -10.52
CA PHE A 41 -2.70 5.36 -10.35
C PHE A 41 -3.50 5.24 -11.66
N LYS A 42 -3.59 4.01 -12.15
CA LYS A 42 -4.36 3.71 -13.37
C LYS A 42 -5.52 2.80 -12.98
N PRO A 43 -6.74 3.36 -12.89
CA PRO A 43 -7.89 2.59 -12.39
C PRO A 43 -8.17 1.30 -13.15
N LEU A 44 -7.96 1.29 -14.47
CA LEU A 44 -8.24 0.11 -15.27
C LEU A 44 -7.20 -1.00 -15.11
N LEU A 45 -6.01 -0.67 -14.63
CA LEU A 45 -4.92 -1.63 -14.52
C LEU A 45 -4.58 -2.04 -13.09
N THR A 46 -4.73 -1.12 -12.14
CA THR A 46 -4.27 -1.35 -10.77
C THR A 46 -5.20 -2.31 -10.03
N ASP A 47 -4.68 -3.42 -9.58
CA ASP A 47 -5.42 -4.43 -8.82
C ASP A 47 -5.29 -4.21 -7.31
N LEU A 48 -4.14 -3.70 -6.87
CA LEU A 48 -3.82 -3.52 -5.46
C LEU A 48 -3.00 -2.27 -5.27
N VAL A 49 -3.33 -1.51 -4.24
CA VAL A 49 -2.51 -0.39 -3.77
C VAL A 49 -1.95 -0.76 -2.41
N ILE A 50 -0.63 -0.70 -2.27
CA ILE A 50 0.06 -0.89 -0.99
C ILE A 50 0.61 0.46 -0.61
N THR A 51 0.20 1.01 0.53
CA THR A 51 0.64 2.34 0.92
C THR A 51 1.02 2.42 2.39
N ASP A 52 2.13 3.09 2.67
CA ASP A 52 2.44 3.55 4.02
C ASP A 52 1.44 4.65 4.37
N LEU A 53 1.02 4.70 5.61
CA LEU A 53 0.06 5.69 6.08
C LEU A 53 0.74 7.01 6.49
N LEU A 54 2.02 6.95 6.88
CA LEU A 54 2.76 8.12 7.32
C LEU A 54 3.82 8.48 6.29
N MET A 55 3.53 9.47 5.46
CA MET A 55 4.43 9.92 4.42
C MET A 55 4.42 11.45 4.36
N PRO A 56 5.56 12.06 3.96
CA PRO A 56 5.55 13.49 3.67
C PRO A 56 4.63 13.81 2.49
N GLU A 57 4.22 15.04 2.38
CA GLU A 57 3.34 15.58 1.36
C GLU A 57 1.90 15.09 1.53
N GLN A 58 1.48 14.06 0.82
CA GLN A 58 0.14 13.53 1.00
C GLN A 58 0.22 12.21 1.76
N ASP A 59 -0.46 12.13 2.90
CA ASP A 59 -0.45 10.93 3.73
C ASP A 59 -1.24 9.78 3.09
N GLY A 60 -0.99 8.56 3.60
CA GLY A 60 -1.62 7.38 3.05
C GLY A 60 -3.12 7.32 3.29
N ILE A 61 -3.62 7.94 4.35
CA ILE A 61 -5.06 7.99 4.63
C ILE A 61 -5.77 8.79 3.56
N GLY A 62 -5.27 9.99 3.26
CA GLY A 62 -5.82 10.82 2.18
C GLY A 62 -5.74 10.13 0.84
N LEU A 63 -4.63 9.44 0.59
CA LEU A 63 -4.45 8.68 -0.64
C LEU A 63 -5.50 7.57 -0.78
N ILE A 64 -5.75 6.80 0.27
CA ILE A 64 -6.76 5.74 0.26
C ILE A 64 -8.12 6.34 -0.06
N MET A 65 -8.48 7.45 0.57
CA MET A 65 -9.75 8.12 0.31
C MET A 65 -9.91 8.51 -1.14
N GLU A 66 -8.88 9.13 -1.73
CA GLU A 66 -8.91 9.54 -3.12
C GLU A 66 -9.00 8.36 -4.08
N ILE A 67 -8.21 7.34 -3.84
CA ILE A 67 -8.21 6.14 -4.69
C ILE A 67 -9.56 5.42 -4.62
N LYS A 68 -10.15 5.31 -3.43
CA LYS A 68 -11.45 4.66 -3.28
C LYS A 68 -12.58 5.45 -3.94
N LYS A 69 -12.45 6.77 -4.07
CA LYS A 69 -13.41 7.56 -4.85
C LYS A 69 -13.32 7.23 -6.33
N ILE A 70 -12.10 7.00 -6.83
CA ILE A 70 -11.88 6.72 -8.25
C ILE A 70 -12.25 5.28 -8.58
N LYS A 71 -11.87 4.33 -7.72
CA LYS A 71 -12.12 2.90 -7.93
C LYS A 71 -12.50 2.25 -6.61
N PRO A 72 -13.79 2.28 -6.23
CA PRO A 72 -14.23 1.78 -4.93
C PRO A 72 -13.87 0.32 -4.65
N GLU A 73 -13.77 -0.49 -5.68
CA GLU A 73 -13.47 -1.93 -5.54
C GLU A 73 -11.98 -2.25 -5.49
N VAL A 74 -11.09 -1.25 -5.62
CA VAL A 74 -9.65 -1.52 -5.59
C VAL A 74 -9.25 -2.09 -4.23
N LYS A 75 -8.36 -3.07 -4.24
CA LYS A 75 -7.84 -3.65 -3.01
C LYS A 75 -6.73 -2.76 -2.44
N VAL A 76 -6.67 -2.66 -1.13
CA VAL A 76 -5.70 -1.79 -0.44
C VAL A 76 -5.06 -2.54 0.72
N ILE A 77 -3.74 -2.47 0.81
CA ILE A 77 -2.99 -2.89 1.99
C ILE A 77 -2.34 -1.64 2.57
N ALA A 78 -2.59 -1.40 3.85
CA ALA A 78 -2.01 -0.26 4.56
C ALA A 78 -0.86 -0.72 5.45
N ILE A 79 0.22 0.07 5.49
CA ILE A 79 1.38 -0.20 6.31
C ILE A 79 1.60 1.00 7.22
N SER A 80 1.86 0.76 8.50
CA SER A 80 2.15 1.83 9.44
C SER A 80 3.41 1.53 10.25
N GLY A 81 4.32 2.50 10.28
CA GLY A 81 5.48 2.44 11.17
C GLY A 81 5.10 2.89 12.56
N GLY A 82 5.94 2.60 13.55
CA GLY A 82 5.74 3.06 14.90
C GLY A 82 5.94 4.57 14.99
N GLY A 83 4.89 5.31 15.17
CA GLY A 83 4.96 6.73 15.47
C GLY A 83 4.54 6.98 16.91
N LYS A 84 4.63 8.23 17.35
CA LYS A 84 4.24 8.62 18.71
C LYS A 84 2.77 8.36 18.99
N ALA A 85 1.93 8.41 17.96
CA ALA A 85 0.51 8.14 18.08
C ALA A 85 0.21 6.64 18.12
N GLY A 86 1.22 5.80 17.83
CA GLY A 86 1.09 4.36 17.82
C GLY A 86 0.48 3.86 16.51
N PRO A 87 0.92 2.68 16.06
CA PRO A 87 0.42 2.12 14.81
C PRO A 87 -1.06 1.76 14.86
N SER A 88 -1.60 1.42 16.04
CA SER A 88 -2.98 0.96 16.16
C SER A 88 -4.01 2.02 15.74
N ASN A 89 -3.75 3.31 15.99
CA ASN A 89 -4.67 4.36 15.60
C ASN A 89 -4.79 4.50 14.08
N TYR A 90 -3.65 4.49 13.41
CA TYR A 90 -3.63 4.62 11.95
C TYR A 90 -4.18 3.38 11.27
N LEU A 91 -3.87 2.19 11.81
CA LEU A 91 -4.36 0.94 11.24
C LEU A 91 -5.88 0.83 11.36
N SER A 92 -6.43 1.23 12.50
CA SER A 92 -7.87 1.25 12.71
C SER A 92 -8.58 2.17 11.73
N ILE A 93 -8.01 3.36 11.50
CA ILE A 93 -8.56 4.32 10.52
C ILE A 93 -8.51 3.71 9.12
N ALA A 94 -7.40 3.08 8.75
CA ALA A 94 -7.26 2.46 7.43
C ALA A 94 -8.31 1.37 7.21
N GLU A 95 -8.58 0.54 8.22
CA GLU A 95 -9.62 -0.48 8.13
C GLU A 95 -10.99 0.15 7.90
N THR A 96 -11.30 1.22 8.63
CA THR A 96 -12.55 1.96 8.47
C THR A 96 -12.70 2.51 7.06
N LEU A 97 -11.59 2.92 6.44
CA LEU A 97 -11.59 3.46 5.07
C LEU A 97 -11.65 2.36 4.00
N GLY A 98 -11.63 1.10 4.40
CA GLY A 98 -11.77 0.00 3.46
C GLY A 98 -10.48 -0.70 3.05
N ALA A 99 -9.43 -0.61 3.87
CA ALA A 99 -8.21 -1.39 3.63
C ALA A 99 -8.52 -2.87 3.84
N ASP A 100 -8.05 -3.69 2.92
CA ASP A 100 -8.29 -5.14 2.95
C ASP A 100 -7.33 -5.85 3.90
N ALA A 101 -6.20 -5.24 4.19
CA ALA A 101 -5.24 -5.72 5.18
C ALA A 101 -4.42 -4.58 5.71
N VAL A 102 -3.89 -4.74 6.92
CA VAL A 102 -3.04 -3.75 7.57
C VAL A 102 -1.83 -4.44 8.18
N PHE A 103 -0.67 -3.77 8.10
CA PHE A 103 0.58 -4.29 8.66
C PHE A 103 1.27 -3.21 9.47
N ALA A 104 1.72 -3.56 10.66
CA ALA A 104 2.55 -2.69 11.49
C ALA A 104 4.02 -3.03 11.26
N LYS A 105 4.85 -2.02 11.08
CA LYS A 105 6.31 -2.22 10.95
C LYS A 105 6.92 -2.49 12.31
N PRO A 106 7.86 -3.41 12.41
CA PRO A 106 8.34 -4.31 11.37
C PRO A 106 7.37 -5.49 11.17
N PHE A 107 7.30 -5.99 9.96
CA PHE A 107 6.44 -7.14 9.66
C PHE A 107 7.22 -8.20 8.90
N SER A 108 6.70 -9.43 8.91
CA SER A 108 7.29 -10.54 8.17
C SER A 108 7.04 -10.39 6.69
N LEU A 109 8.10 -10.45 5.89
CA LEU A 109 7.98 -10.39 4.44
C LEU A 109 7.17 -11.58 3.91
N THR A 110 7.37 -12.76 4.50
CA THR A 110 6.63 -13.96 4.11
C THR A 110 5.13 -13.76 4.34
N SER A 111 4.74 -13.26 5.53
CA SER A 111 3.34 -12.99 5.84
C SER A 111 2.76 -11.93 4.91
N PHE A 112 3.55 -10.93 4.56
CA PHE A 112 3.12 -9.87 3.66
C PHE A 112 2.81 -10.42 2.28
N ILE A 113 3.72 -11.20 1.70
CA ILE A 113 3.53 -11.80 0.38
C ILE A 113 2.35 -12.77 0.38
N GLU A 114 2.19 -13.56 1.44
CA GLU A 114 1.05 -14.46 1.56
C GLU A 114 -0.27 -13.70 1.54
N LYS A 115 -0.31 -12.55 2.24
CA LYS A 115 -1.52 -11.72 2.27
C LYS A 115 -1.81 -11.12 0.90
N VAL A 116 -0.79 -10.63 0.19
CA VAL A 116 -0.95 -10.13 -1.17
C VAL A 116 -1.56 -11.21 -2.06
N SER A 117 -1.01 -12.41 -2.00
CA SER A 117 -1.51 -13.54 -2.80
C SER A 117 -2.94 -13.89 -2.44
N SER A 118 -3.32 -13.82 -1.17
CA SER A 118 -4.69 -14.12 -0.75
C SER A 118 -5.69 -13.08 -1.24
N ILE A 119 -5.24 -11.84 -1.46
CA ILE A 119 -6.12 -10.75 -1.89
C ILE A 119 -6.27 -10.69 -3.41
N ILE A 120 -5.19 -10.87 -4.15
CA ILE A 120 -5.22 -10.69 -5.60
C ILE A 120 -4.73 -11.91 -6.40
N GLY A 121 -4.31 -12.95 -5.75
CA GLY A 121 -3.90 -14.19 -6.42
C GLY A 121 -2.43 -14.23 -6.88
#